data_35eca137b45a92e23240e9dc45cd3261
#
_entry.id   35eca137b45a92e23240e9dc45cd3261
#
_cell.length_a   1.000
_cell.length_b   1.000
_cell.length_c   1.000
_cell.angle_alpha   90.00
_cell.angle_beta   90.00
_cell.angle_gamma   90.00
#
_symmetry.space_group_name_H-M   'P 1'
#
loop_
_entity.id
_entity.type
_entity.pdbx_description
1 polymer ?
#
loop_
_entity_poly.entity_id
_entity_poly.type
_entity_poly.pdbx_seq_one_letter_code
_entity_poly.pdbx_strand_id
1 'polypeptide(L)'
;EKSIVKKLPAVETLGSTSVVCSDKTGTLTQNKMTVVELYNKEIKKVEACNENDVDLIKMFALCCDAKIVEIDGELKEIGDPTETALISLNNKYGTDISSITRIGDLPFDSERKLMTVVVKLDNKYVSITKGAPDIIINNSINEKGVKEKALEANNNMAVRALRVLGLGIKVFDKEPKISFDLEKDLDFVGLVGMIDP
;
A
#
# COMPACT_ATOMS: atom_id res chain seq x y z
N GLU A 1 -15.49 14.27 -28.83
CA GLU A 1 -14.14 14.22 -29.27
C GLU A 1 -13.66 15.66 -29.41
N LYS A 2 -12.76 16.06 -28.49
CA LYS A 2 -12.37 17.46 -28.29
C LYS A 2 -10.89 17.67 -28.60
N SER A 3 -10.36 16.98 -29.64
CA SER A 3 -8.96 17.10 -30.03
C SER A 3 -8.77 18.22 -31.05
N ILE A 4 -7.81 19.11 -30.81
CA ILE A 4 -7.43 20.16 -31.76
C ILE A 4 -6.16 19.71 -32.48
N VAL A 5 -6.24 19.53 -33.79
CA VAL A 5 -5.09 19.17 -34.59
C VAL A 5 -4.50 20.45 -35.21
N LYS A 6 -3.22 20.71 -34.87
CA LYS A 6 -2.52 21.93 -35.31
C LYS A 6 -1.86 21.82 -36.71
N LYS A 7 -1.60 20.60 -37.20
CA LYS A 7 -0.91 20.36 -38.49
C LYS A 7 -1.58 19.24 -39.25
N LEU A 8 -1.98 19.47 -40.48
CA LEU A 8 -2.63 18.49 -41.35
C LEU A 8 -1.79 17.20 -41.57
N PRO A 9 -0.46 17.27 -41.82
CA PRO A 9 0.36 16.06 -41.95
C PRO A 9 0.34 15.13 -40.72
N ALA A 10 0.12 15.67 -39.51
CA ALA A 10 0.01 14.85 -38.31
C ALA A 10 -1.24 13.98 -38.30
N VAL A 11 -2.32 14.44 -38.92
CA VAL A 11 -3.58 13.66 -39.07
C VAL A 11 -3.39 12.52 -40.05
N GLU A 12 -2.72 12.79 -41.19
CA GLU A 12 -2.46 11.78 -42.22
C GLU A 12 -1.54 10.69 -41.66
N THR A 13 -0.48 11.07 -40.92
CA THR A 13 0.42 10.13 -40.26
C THR A 13 -0.32 9.29 -39.23
N LEU A 14 -1.17 9.89 -38.42
CA LEU A 14 -1.99 9.18 -37.44
C LEU A 14 -2.98 8.22 -38.11
N GLY A 15 -3.62 8.67 -39.20
CA GLY A 15 -4.60 7.88 -39.95
C GLY A 15 -3.97 6.68 -40.69
N SER A 16 -2.66 6.73 -40.99
CA SER A 16 -1.92 5.63 -41.63
C SER A 16 -1.22 4.70 -40.65
N THR A 17 -1.35 4.94 -39.34
CA THR A 17 -0.72 4.13 -38.31
C THR A 17 -1.38 2.75 -38.25
N SER A 18 -0.59 1.69 -38.41
CA SER A 18 -1.05 0.29 -38.35
C SER A 18 -0.85 -0.34 -36.98
N VAL A 19 -0.01 0.25 -36.12
CA VAL A 19 0.27 -0.22 -34.76
C VAL A 19 0.28 0.97 -33.81
N VAL A 20 -0.49 0.87 -32.73
CA VAL A 20 -0.51 1.84 -31.63
C VAL A 20 0.06 1.17 -30.39
N CYS A 21 1.19 1.68 -29.92
CA CYS A 21 1.77 1.27 -28.63
C CYS A 21 1.31 2.28 -27.58
N SER A 22 0.59 1.80 -26.56
CA SER A 22 0.14 2.64 -25.45
C SER A 22 0.77 2.15 -24.15
N ASP A 23 1.32 3.07 -23.36
CA ASP A 23 1.67 2.76 -21.98
C ASP A 23 0.37 2.52 -21.17
N LYS A 24 0.41 1.55 -20.24
CA LYS A 24 -0.72 1.21 -19.41
C LYS A 24 -0.96 2.31 -18.38
N THR A 25 0.10 2.69 -17.65
CA THR A 25 -0.01 3.55 -16.47
C THR A 25 -0.14 5.02 -16.84
N GLY A 26 -1.21 5.67 -16.36
CA GLY A 26 -1.47 7.09 -16.66
C GLY A 26 -1.96 7.39 -18.07
N THR A 27 -2.13 6.36 -18.93
CA THR A 27 -2.68 6.50 -20.27
C THR A 27 -3.96 5.70 -20.43
N LEU A 28 -3.94 4.42 -20.04
CA LEU A 28 -5.12 3.53 -20.00
C LEU A 28 -5.73 3.48 -18.60
N THR A 29 -4.98 3.86 -17.56
CA THR A 29 -5.40 3.94 -16.17
C THR A 29 -5.27 5.36 -15.66
N GLN A 30 -5.93 5.68 -14.55
CA GLN A 30 -5.91 7.02 -13.95
C GLN A 30 -4.64 7.30 -13.15
N ASN A 31 -3.72 6.34 -13.03
CA ASN A 31 -2.56 6.40 -12.13
C ASN A 31 -2.97 6.73 -10.69
N LYS A 32 -4.15 6.28 -10.29
CA LYS A 32 -4.72 6.49 -8.96
C LYS A 32 -5.07 5.15 -8.34
N MET A 33 -4.16 4.64 -7.51
CA MET A 33 -4.42 3.39 -6.80
C MET A 33 -5.58 3.55 -5.81
N THR A 34 -6.36 2.50 -5.68
CA THR A 34 -7.47 2.45 -4.72
C THR A 34 -7.47 1.11 -4.00
N VAL A 35 -7.48 1.11 -2.67
CA VAL A 35 -7.66 -0.12 -1.89
C VAL A 35 -9.10 -0.57 -1.99
N VAL A 36 -9.31 -1.81 -2.41
CA VAL A 36 -10.65 -2.40 -2.61
C VAL A 36 -10.93 -3.58 -1.69
N GLU A 37 -9.88 -4.26 -1.21
CA GLU A 37 -10.01 -5.42 -0.33
C GLU A 37 -8.94 -5.41 0.76
N LEU A 38 -9.29 -6.02 1.91
CA LEU A 38 -8.36 -6.35 2.99
C LEU A 38 -8.44 -7.83 3.30
N TYR A 39 -7.34 -8.38 3.81
CA TYR A 39 -7.29 -9.67 4.44
C TYR A 39 -6.84 -9.51 5.90
N ASN A 40 -7.76 -9.81 6.81
CA ASN A 40 -7.52 -9.93 8.25
C ASN A 40 -8.23 -11.21 8.70
N LYS A 41 -7.56 -12.35 8.59
CA LYS A 41 -8.08 -13.72 8.74
C LYS A 41 -9.03 -14.17 7.61
N GLU A 42 -9.75 -13.29 6.98
CA GLU A 42 -10.61 -13.48 5.80
C GLU A 42 -10.51 -12.31 4.84
N ILE A 43 -10.79 -12.55 3.55
CA ILE A 43 -10.84 -11.48 2.55
C ILE A 43 -12.17 -10.74 2.68
N LYS A 44 -12.10 -9.41 2.80
CA LYS A 44 -13.26 -8.51 2.86
C LYS A 44 -13.11 -7.39 1.85
N LYS A 45 -14.22 -6.95 1.27
CA LYS A 45 -14.25 -5.65 0.57
C LYS A 45 -14.13 -4.51 1.59
N VAL A 46 -13.51 -3.41 1.16
CA VAL A 46 -13.32 -2.23 2.01
C VAL A 46 -14.63 -1.74 2.65
N GLU A 47 -15.76 -1.81 1.92
CA GLU A 47 -17.08 -1.38 2.44
C GLU A 47 -17.62 -2.29 3.56
N ALA A 48 -17.08 -3.50 3.70
CA ALA A 48 -17.47 -4.47 4.71
C ALA A 48 -16.51 -4.52 5.91
N CYS A 49 -15.48 -3.65 5.95
CA CYS A 49 -14.56 -3.56 7.06
C CYS A 49 -15.24 -3.02 8.33
N ASN A 50 -14.81 -3.52 9.47
CA ASN A 50 -15.33 -3.19 10.78
C ASN A 50 -14.21 -2.73 11.73
N GLU A 51 -14.54 -2.49 13.00
CA GLU A 51 -13.59 -2.02 14.00
C GLU A 51 -12.34 -2.90 14.15
N ASN A 52 -12.45 -4.22 13.93
CA ASN A 52 -11.31 -5.13 14.00
C ASN A 52 -10.31 -4.95 12.84
N ASP A 53 -10.74 -4.31 11.75
CA ASP A 53 -9.91 -4.05 10.57
C ASP A 53 -9.23 -2.67 10.64
N VAL A 54 -9.71 -1.78 11.54
CA VAL A 54 -9.22 -0.40 11.65
C VAL A 54 -7.75 -0.35 12.06
N ASP A 55 -7.32 -1.23 12.95
CA ASP A 55 -5.90 -1.28 13.37
C ASP A 55 -4.98 -1.68 12.22
N LEU A 56 -5.40 -2.62 11.37
CA LEU A 56 -4.65 -2.99 10.17
C LEU A 56 -4.53 -1.80 9.20
N ILE A 57 -5.64 -1.08 8.97
CA ILE A 57 -5.68 0.12 8.11
C ILE A 57 -4.74 1.19 8.66
N LYS A 58 -4.82 1.46 9.97
CA LYS A 58 -3.97 2.44 10.67
C LYS A 58 -2.48 2.10 10.54
N MET A 59 -2.11 0.83 10.75
CA MET A 59 -0.72 0.39 10.66
C MET A 59 -0.18 0.54 9.23
N PHE A 60 -0.97 0.23 8.20
CA PHE A 60 -0.57 0.48 6.81
C PHE A 60 -0.33 1.98 6.56
N ALA A 61 -1.20 2.86 7.05
CA ALA A 61 -1.07 4.30 6.88
C ALA A 61 0.17 4.87 7.62
N LEU A 62 0.47 4.36 8.82
CA LEU A 62 1.67 4.74 9.58
C LEU A 62 2.97 4.38 8.85
N CYS A 63 2.96 3.34 8.03
CA CYS A 63 4.11 2.90 7.22
C CYS A 63 4.11 3.56 5.84
N CYS A 64 3.79 4.85 5.72
CA CYS A 64 3.78 5.62 4.48
C CYS A 64 4.59 6.90 4.62
N ASP A 65 5.21 7.33 3.52
CA ASP A 65 5.85 8.64 3.37
C ASP A 65 4.93 9.63 2.66
N ALA A 66 3.93 9.15 1.93
CA ALA A 66 2.93 9.98 1.25
C ALA A 66 2.08 10.78 2.23
N LYS A 67 1.53 11.89 1.74
CA LYS A 67 0.65 12.80 2.49
C LYS A 67 -0.50 13.24 1.61
N ILE A 68 -1.64 13.50 2.24
CA ILE A 68 -2.76 14.20 1.63
C ILE A 68 -2.85 15.54 2.33
N VAL A 69 -2.69 16.63 1.58
CA VAL A 69 -2.69 18.00 2.10
C VAL A 69 -3.76 18.82 1.39
N GLU A 70 -4.35 19.76 2.11
CA GLU A 70 -5.27 20.73 1.52
C GLU A 70 -4.47 21.94 1.02
N ILE A 71 -4.58 22.26 -0.28
CA ILE A 71 -3.96 23.40 -0.91
C ILE A 71 -5.04 24.12 -1.70
N ASP A 72 -5.29 25.39 -1.38
CA ASP A 72 -6.31 26.24 -2.03
C ASP A 72 -7.74 25.66 -1.96
N GLY A 73 -8.08 24.93 -0.87
CA GLY A 73 -9.38 24.28 -0.69
C GLY A 73 -9.53 22.96 -1.44
N GLU A 74 -8.49 22.45 -2.07
CA GLU A 74 -8.46 21.14 -2.74
C GLU A 74 -7.51 20.19 -2.05
N LEU A 75 -7.94 18.92 -1.88
CA LEU A 75 -7.08 17.86 -1.36
C LEU A 75 -6.11 17.40 -2.46
N LYS A 76 -4.81 17.55 -2.19
CA LYS A 76 -3.73 17.09 -3.07
C LYS A 76 -2.99 15.92 -2.45
N GLU A 77 -2.83 14.89 -3.25
CA GLU A 77 -2.04 13.70 -2.92
C GLU A 77 -0.59 13.95 -3.29
N ILE A 78 0.33 13.77 -2.32
CA ILE A 78 1.77 13.95 -2.51
C ILE A 78 2.46 12.64 -2.12
N GLY A 79 3.16 12.01 -3.08
CA GLY A 79 3.89 10.76 -2.88
C GLY A 79 3.52 9.66 -3.85
N ASP A 80 3.90 8.44 -3.55
CA ASP A 80 3.59 7.25 -4.36
C ASP A 80 2.08 6.96 -4.34
N PRO A 81 1.45 6.67 -5.51
CA PRO A 81 0.02 6.37 -5.58
C PRO A 81 -0.44 5.19 -4.71
N THR A 82 0.43 4.21 -4.48
CA THR A 82 0.15 3.08 -3.60
C THR A 82 0.02 3.52 -2.14
N GLU A 83 0.87 4.46 -1.72
CA GLU A 83 0.84 5.00 -0.36
C GLU A 83 -0.32 5.98 -0.16
N THR A 84 -0.60 6.85 -1.14
CA THR A 84 -1.74 7.76 -1.06
C THR A 84 -3.06 7.01 -0.96
N ALA A 85 -3.17 5.83 -1.60
CA ALA A 85 -4.33 4.95 -1.46
C ALA A 85 -4.52 4.44 -0.02
N LEU A 86 -3.42 4.11 0.67
CA LEU A 86 -3.45 3.67 2.08
C LEU A 86 -3.85 4.81 3.02
N ILE A 87 -3.31 6.01 2.79
CA ILE A 87 -3.68 7.21 3.57
C ILE A 87 -5.15 7.57 3.32
N SER A 88 -5.62 7.55 2.06
CA SER A 88 -7.02 7.80 1.71
C SER A 88 -7.96 6.81 2.41
N LEU A 89 -7.59 5.52 2.47
CA LEU A 89 -8.35 4.51 3.20
C LEU A 89 -8.41 4.84 4.69
N ASN A 90 -7.27 5.18 5.32
CA ASN A 90 -7.23 5.56 6.73
C ASN A 90 -8.11 6.77 7.02
N ASN A 91 -8.08 7.80 6.17
CA ASN A 91 -8.90 8.99 6.33
C ASN A 91 -10.40 8.68 6.23
N LYS A 92 -10.79 7.74 5.35
CA LYS A 92 -12.18 7.25 5.23
C LYS A 92 -12.68 6.63 6.54
N TYR A 93 -11.81 5.95 7.29
CA TYR A 93 -12.13 5.37 8.60
C TYR A 93 -11.92 6.30 9.79
N GLY A 94 -11.48 7.55 9.53
CA GLY A 94 -11.36 8.59 10.55
C GLY A 94 -10.30 8.35 11.61
N THR A 95 -9.30 7.52 11.33
CA THR A 95 -8.23 7.22 12.29
C THR A 95 -7.18 8.31 12.26
N ASP A 96 -6.99 9.00 13.40
CA ASP A 96 -5.94 9.99 13.55
C ASP A 96 -4.58 9.31 13.81
N ILE A 97 -3.64 9.55 12.90
CA ILE A 97 -2.25 9.09 12.98
C ILE A 97 -1.26 10.26 13.20
N SER A 98 -1.74 11.50 13.22
CA SER A 98 -0.88 12.70 13.28
C SER A 98 -0.17 12.85 14.61
N SER A 99 -0.75 12.35 15.70
CA SER A 99 -0.19 12.37 17.05
C SER A 99 0.87 11.30 17.30
N ILE A 100 1.04 10.33 16.39
CA ILE A 100 1.95 9.19 16.56
C ILE A 100 3.35 9.59 16.12
N THR A 101 4.31 9.47 17.05
CA THR A 101 5.70 9.83 16.78
C THR A 101 6.41 8.73 16.00
N ARG A 102 6.89 9.06 14.81
CA ARG A 102 7.82 8.22 14.03
C ARG A 102 9.22 8.39 14.60
N ILE A 103 9.86 7.28 14.97
CA ILE A 103 11.20 7.24 15.60
C ILE A 103 12.29 7.12 14.53
N GLY A 104 12.03 6.34 13.48
CA GLY A 104 12.94 6.13 12.38
C GLY A 104 12.36 5.17 11.36
N ASP A 105 13.09 4.94 10.28
CA ASP A 105 12.63 4.12 9.18
C ASP A 105 13.78 3.45 8.40
N LEU A 106 13.41 2.43 7.66
CA LEU A 106 14.14 1.86 6.53
C LEU A 106 13.30 2.14 5.29
N PRO A 107 13.71 3.06 4.41
CA PRO A 107 12.95 3.42 3.22
C PRO A 107 12.69 2.22 2.32
N PHE A 108 11.67 2.32 1.45
CA PHE A 108 11.41 1.28 0.47
C PHE A 108 12.63 1.03 -0.41
N ASP A 109 12.94 -0.23 -0.59
CA ASP A 109 14.00 -0.69 -1.46
C ASP A 109 13.49 -1.78 -2.40
N SER A 110 13.77 -1.64 -3.70
CA SER A 110 13.23 -2.52 -4.75
C SER A 110 13.84 -3.93 -4.74
N GLU A 111 15.04 -4.11 -4.18
CA GLU A 111 15.66 -5.43 -4.05
C GLU A 111 15.07 -6.18 -2.86
N ARG A 112 14.90 -5.50 -1.71
CA ARG A 112 14.24 -6.05 -0.53
C ARG A 112 12.73 -6.14 -0.70
N LYS A 113 12.13 -5.26 -1.50
CA LYS A 113 10.67 -5.07 -1.70
C LYS A 113 9.91 -4.77 -0.41
N LEU A 114 10.59 -4.18 0.55
CA LEU A 114 10.10 -3.87 1.90
C LEU A 114 10.37 -2.41 2.25
N MET A 115 9.53 -1.87 3.11
CA MET A 115 9.70 -0.62 3.84
C MET A 115 9.33 -0.85 5.29
N THR A 116 10.10 -0.30 6.21
CA THR A 116 9.85 -0.41 7.65
C THR A 116 9.85 0.96 8.30
N VAL A 117 8.88 1.20 9.16
CA VAL A 117 8.80 2.41 10.00
C VAL A 117 8.73 1.97 11.46
N VAL A 118 9.44 2.66 12.33
CA VAL A 118 9.33 2.48 13.77
C VAL A 118 8.56 3.65 14.36
N VAL A 119 7.51 3.35 15.09
CA VAL A 119 6.65 4.35 15.77
C VAL A 119 6.62 4.09 17.27
N LYS A 120 6.33 5.15 18.03
CA LYS A 120 6.03 5.03 19.46
C LYS A 120 4.50 5.05 19.63
N LEU A 121 3.96 3.96 20.13
CA LEU A 121 2.55 3.81 20.47
C LEU A 121 2.45 3.57 21.96
N ASP A 122 1.81 4.50 22.67
CA ASP A 122 1.73 4.51 24.12
C ASP A 122 3.14 4.42 24.75
N ASN A 123 3.39 3.37 25.53
CA ASN A 123 4.67 3.12 26.18
C ASN A 123 5.55 2.07 25.46
N LYS A 124 5.19 1.69 24.23
CA LYS A 124 5.92 0.69 23.46
C LYS A 124 6.40 1.25 22.13
N TYR A 125 7.36 0.57 21.55
CA TYR A 125 7.82 0.85 20.18
C TYR A 125 7.32 -0.27 19.27
N VAL A 126 6.84 0.10 18.10
CA VAL A 126 6.33 -0.85 17.10
C VAL A 126 7.07 -0.62 15.79
N SER A 127 7.77 -1.63 15.30
CA SER A 127 8.22 -1.62 13.91
C SER A 127 7.10 -2.17 13.04
N ILE A 128 6.79 -1.43 11.99
CA ILE A 128 5.74 -1.74 11.02
C ILE A 128 6.45 -1.92 9.69
N THR A 129 6.36 -3.12 9.11
CA THR A 129 6.97 -3.46 7.82
C THR A 129 5.88 -3.73 6.80
N LYS A 130 5.89 -3.00 5.69
CA LYS A 130 5.01 -3.28 4.54
C LYS A 130 5.82 -3.64 3.31
N GLY A 131 5.22 -4.41 2.41
CA GLY A 131 5.86 -4.75 1.14
C GLY A 131 5.29 -5.99 0.46
N ALA A 132 6.14 -6.70 -0.28
CA ALA A 132 5.75 -7.90 -1.00
C ALA A 132 5.18 -8.97 -0.06
N PRO A 133 3.95 -9.44 -0.30
CA PRO A 133 3.25 -10.32 0.63
C PRO A 133 4.00 -11.63 0.91
N ASP A 134 4.56 -12.23 -0.13
CA ASP A 134 5.34 -13.47 -0.05
C ASP A 134 6.56 -13.34 0.86
N ILE A 135 7.26 -12.21 0.79
CA ILE A 135 8.43 -11.93 1.63
C ILE A 135 8.00 -11.75 3.09
N ILE A 136 6.97 -10.93 3.35
CA ILE A 136 6.49 -10.67 4.71
C ILE A 136 5.96 -11.95 5.35
N ILE A 137 5.15 -12.74 4.64
CA ILE A 137 4.59 -13.98 5.14
C ILE A 137 5.71 -15.00 5.43
N ASN A 138 6.69 -15.14 4.54
CA ASN A 138 7.82 -16.06 4.74
C ASN A 138 8.70 -15.63 5.91
N ASN A 139 8.94 -14.33 6.08
CA ASN A 139 9.73 -13.77 7.20
C ASN A 139 8.95 -13.69 8.52
N SER A 140 7.70 -14.15 8.57
CA SER A 140 6.90 -14.12 9.80
C SER A 140 7.14 -15.33 10.69
N ILE A 141 6.89 -15.15 11.99
CA ILE A 141 6.96 -16.20 13.01
C ILE A 141 5.63 -16.96 13.16
N ASN A 142 4.60 -16.56 12.44
CA ASN A 142 3.28 -17.16 12.53
C ASN A 142 3.29 -18.66 12.17
N GLU A 143 2.36 -19.39 12.75
CA GLU A 143 2.20 -20.82 12.48
C GLU A 143 1.97 -21.11 11.00
N LYS A 144 2.40 -22.31 10.57
CA LYS A 144 2.30 -22.76 9.18
C LYS A 144 0.90 -22.59 8.59
N GLY A 145 -0.15 -22.95 9.33
CA GLY A 145 -1.53 -22.82 8.86
C GLY A 145 -1.99 -21.38 8.63
N VAL A 146 -1.44 -20.41 9.40
CA VAL A 146 -1.71 -18.97 9.19
C VAL A 146 -1.02 -18.50 7.92
N LYS A 147 0.25 -18.88 7.73
CA LYS A 147 1.02 -18.55 6.52
C LYS A 147 0.37 -19.11 5.25
N GLU A 148 -0.07 -20.36 5.27
CA GLU A 148 -0.73 -21.00 4.13
C GLU A 148 -2.01 -20.27 3.73
N LYS A 149 -2.87 -19.91 4.69
CA LYS A 149 -4.08 -19.11 4.43
C LYS A 149 -3.77 -17.72 3.90
N ALA A 150 -2.74 -17.07 4.44
CA ALA A 150 -2.30 -15.75 3.96
C ALA A 150 -1.78 -15.81 2.52
N LEU A 151 -1.00 -16.83 2.16
CA LEU A 151 -0.53 -17.06 0.78
C LEU A 151 -1.69 -17.37 -0.16
N GLU A 152 -2.67 -18.16 0.26
CA GLU A 152 -3.89 -18.45 -0.50
C GLU A 152 -4.68 -17.15 -0.75
N ALA A 153 -4.85 -16.31 0.27
CA ALA A 153 -5.51 -15.01 0.15
C ALA A 153 -4.76 -14.09 -0.83
N ASN A 154 -3.43 -14.02 -0.73
CA ASN A 154 -2.60 -13.28 -1.67
C ASN A 154 -2.80 -13.76 -3.12
N ASN A 155 -2.76 -15.06 -3.35
CA ASN A 155 -2.98 -15.64 -4.67
C ASN A 155 -4.39 -15.32 -5.20
N ASN A 156 -5.41 -15.42 -4.35
CA ASN A 156 -6.79 -15.10 -4.70
C ASN A 156 -6.94 -13.64 -5.16
N MET A 157 -6.32 -12.69 -4.46
CA MET A 157 -6.29 -11.29 -4.85
C MET A 157 -5.50 -11.07 -6.15
N ALA A 158 -4.32 -11.69 -6.27
CA ALA A 158 -3.43 -11.53 -7.42
C ALA A 158 -4.03 -12.05 -8.74
N VAL A 159 -4.73 -13.19 -8.74
CA VAL A 159 -5.41 -13.71 -9.95
C VAL A 159 -6.54 -12.81 -10.43
N ARG A 160 -7.06 -11.93 -9.56
CA ARG A 160 -8.04 -10.88 -9.90
C ARG A 160 -7.36 -9.56 -10.30
N ALA A 161 -6.07 -9.60 -10.62
CA ALA A 161 -5.26 -8.46 -11.02
C ALA A 161 -5.16 -7.34 -9.95
N LEU A 162 -5.35 -7.66 -8.66
CA LEU A 162 -5.09 -6.71 -7.60
C LEU A 162 -3.58 -6.63 -7.30
N ARG A 163 -3.10 -5.43 -7.08
CA ARG A 163 -1.79 -5.21 -6.46
C ARG A 163 -1.92 -5.46 -4.97
N VAL A 164 -1.18 -6.45 -4.45
CA VAL A 164 -1.27 -6.83 -3.05
C VAL A 164 -0.05 -6.35 -2.28
N LEU A 165 -0.28 -5.80 -1.09
CA LEU A 165 0.76 -5.52 -0.10
C LEU A 165 0.47 -6.29 1.18
N GLY A 166 1.55 -6.80 1.80
CA GLY A 166 1.51 -7.41 3.12
C GLY A 166 1.97 -6.43 4.21
N LEU A 167 1.55 -6.72 5.43
CA LEU A 167 1.97 -6.03 6.65
C LEU A 167 2.41 -7.02 7.71
N GLY A 168 3.56 -6.74 8.32
CA GLY A 168 4.05 -7.42 9.51
C GLY A 168 4.53 -6.41 10.55
N ILE A 169 4.50 -6.77 11.82
CA ILE A 169 4.93 -5.91 12.92
C ILE A 169 5.85 -6.64 13.90
N LYS A 170 6.59 -5.85 14.69
CA LYS A 170 7.27 -6.31 15.91
C LYS A 170 7.09 -5.28 17.00
N VAL A 171 6.90 -5.73 18.24
CA VAL A 171 6.67 -4.87 19.40
C VAL A 171 7.88 -4.94 20.32
N PHE A 172 8.34 -3.79 20.82
CA PHE A 172 9.49 -3.66 21.68
C PHE A 172 9.16 -2.81 22.91
N ASP A 173 9.70 -3.19 24.07
CA ASP A 173 9.57 -2.42 25.32
C ASP A 173 10.54 -1.24 25.37
N LYS A 174 11.61 -1.27 24.57
CA LYS A 174 12.61 -0.20 24.44
C LYS A 174 12.80 0.15 22.98
N GLU A 175 13.28 1.37 22.72
CA GLU A 175 13.58 1.83 21.38
C GLU A 175 14.56 0.87 20.66
N PRO A 176 14.14 0.25 19.55
CA PRO A 176 14.99 -0.66 18.80
C PRO A 176 15.99 0.12 17.94
N LYS A 177 17.14 -0.53 17.68
CA LYS A 177 18.07 -0.02 16.66
C LYS A 177 17.44 -0.17 15.28
N ILE A 178 17.50 0.90 14.47
CA ILE A 178 17.07 0.85 13.08
C ILE A 178 18.10 0.02 12.29
N SER A 179 17.67 -1.17 11.88
CA SER A 179 18.48 -2.13 11.12
C SER A 179 17.59 -3.12 10.38
N PHE A 180 18.12 -3.84 9.40
CA PHE A 180 17.40 -4.87 8.65
C PHE A 180 16.91 -6.06 9.49
N ASP A 181 17.34 -6.18 10.75
CA ASP A 181 16.79 -7.19 11.67
C ASP A 181 15.33 -6.88 12.06
N LEU A 182 14.87 -5.64 11.86
CA LEU A 182 13.47 -5.28 12.04
C LEU A 182 12.53 -5.97 11.02
N GLU A 183 13.06 -6.38 9.87
CA GLU A 183 12.33 -7.03 8.77
C GLU A 183 12.31 -8.56 8.88
N LYS A 184 12.89 -9.12 9.93
CA LYS A 184 12.91 -10.57 10.22
C LYS A 184 11.98 -10.90 11.38
N ASP A 185 11.54 -12.13 11.46
CA ASP A 185 10.71 -12.64 12.57
C ASP A 185 9.49 -11.74 12.86
N LEU A 186 8.80 -11.36 11.80
CA LEU A 186 7.63 -10.48 11.86
C LEU A 186 6.42 -11.22 12.41
N ASP A 187 5.55 -10.53 13.12
CA ASP A 187 4.17 -10.97 13.32
C ASP A 187 3.32 -10.48 12.15
N PHE A 188 2.91 -11.41 11.29
CA PHE A 188 2.08 -11.08 10.13
C PHE A 188 0.69 -10.65 10.56
N VAL A 189 0.27 -9.47 10.10
CA VAL A 189 -1.01 -8.85 10.48
C VAL A 189 -2.07 -9.01 9.40
N GLY A 190 -1.73 -8.79 8.13
CA GLY A 190 -2.72 -8.86 7.06
C GLY A 190 -2.23 -8.36 5.70
N LEU A 191 -3.18 -8.32 4.75
CA LEU A 191 -2.94 -7.87 3.39
C LEU A 191 -3.92 -6.76 3.00
N VAL A 192 -3.53 -5.95 2.02
CA VAL A 192 -4.43 -5.06 1.27
C VAL A 192 -4.31 -5.36 -0.22
N GLY A 193 -5.45 -5.38 -0.91
CA GLY A 193 -5.55 -5.51 -2.36
C GLY A 193 -6.00 -4.19 -2.98
N MET A 194 -5.27 -3.72 -3.98
CA MET A 194 -5.48 -2.43 -4.65
C MET A 194 -5.73 -2.63 -6.14
N ILE A 195 -6.47 -1.71 -6.73
CA ILE A 195 -6.68 -1.60 -8.18
C ILE A 195 -6.22 -0.24 -8.67
N ASP A 196 -5.72 -0.18 -9.91
CA ASP A 196 -5.52 1.05 -10.68
C ASP A 196 -6.68 1.13 -11.69
N PRO A 197 -7.72 1.94 -11.41
CA PRO A 197 -8.92 2.03 -12.24
C PRO A 197 -8.69 2.71 -13.59
#